data_46635261e9bccee8eb188fb18b131877
#
_entry.id   46635261e9bccee8eb188fb18b131877
#
_cell.length_a   1.000
_cell.length_b   1.000
_cell.length_c   1.000
_cell.angle_alpha   90.00
_cell.angle_beta   90.00
_cell.angle_gamma   90.00
#
_symmetry.space_group_name_H-M   'P 1'
#
loop_
_entity.id
_entity.type
_entity.pdbx_description
1 polymer ?
#
loop_
_entity_poly.entity_id
_entity_poly.type
_entity_poly.pdbx_seq_one_letter_code
_entity_poly.pdbx_strand_id
1 'polypeptide(L)'
;MTGVGTFWRTVRHLKPAQVLARLRFRLHKPRPDLRPAPARQALIGPWVQPAARDASLVGPGRLLFLNLERDLNACGWDDPQIEKLWRYNLHYFDDLNAVGSAERAGIQRVLLDRWLRDNPPASGTGWEPYPVSLRIVNWVKWLLGGAPARDAWRHSLAVQARWLSLRLEWHLLGNHLFVNAKALVFAGLYFQGTEAQQWLQTGLAIIDRQLAEQVLADGAQFERSPMYHALALEDLLDLLNIGQALAPAGSVVLTLLPNWRETAGRMLFWLRCMAHPDGGIGFFNDAAHGIAPSNAEIERYAAQLGVRALVPMQEGITPLMASGYVRVARGPAVALLDTAPIGPDYLPGHAHADTLSFELSLGIQRVVVNGGTSCYGLSAQRLLERGTAAHNTVQVAGQDSSEVWSGFRVGRRARPGKLLVDGWAVSCSHDGYRHLPGAPVHSRRWQFEDGGLLVQDVVAPSVAKTVARYHFAPGLTVRATGAGAWSVMAGDKPLAHVTVQTGQASLMPSRHAPQFGVVQSAQCLVVNLTDGRATTHWRWGTHAHSLSV
;
A
#
# COMPACT_ATOMS: atom_id res chain seq x y z
N MET A 1 -7.34 -26.16 -10.79
CA MET A 1 -8.72 -25.94 -10.28
C MET A 1 -8.63 -25.76 -8.77
N THR A 2 -9.12 -24.66 -8.25
CA THR A 2 -9.15 -24.41 -6.80
C THR A 2 -10.11 -25.40 -6.16
N GLY A 3 -9.66 -26.24 -5.21
CA GLY A 3 -10.52 -27.21 -4.57
C GLY A 3 -11.66 -26.54 -3.76
N VAL A 4 -12.82 -27.21 -3.65
CA VAL A 4 -13.99 -26.76 -2.86
C VAL A 4 -13.57 -26.31 -1.45
N GLY A 5 -12.59 -27.03 -0.85
CA GLY A 5 -12.06 -26.70 0.48
C GLY A 5 -11.37 -25.33 0.56
N THR A 6 -10.58 -24.91 -0.46
CA THR A 6 -9.93 -23.59 -0.51
C THR A 6 -10.97 -22.49 -0.64
N PHE A 7 -11.99 -22.70 -1.50
CA PHE A 7 -13.09 -21.76 -1.65
C PHE A 7 -13.84 -21.55 -0.32
N TRP A 8 -14.21 -22.65 0.35
CA TRP A 8 -14.88 -22.56 1.66
C TRP A 8 -14.04 -21.85 2.71
N ARG A 9 -12.73 -22.17 2.81
CA ARG A 9 -11.80 -21.48 3.73
C ARG A 9 -11.67 -19.99 3.46
N THR A 10 -11.92 -19.56 2.23
CA THR A 10 -11.92 -18.15 1.85
C THR A 10 -13.22 -17.45 2.23
N VAL A 11 -14.37 -18.01 1.80
CA VAL A 11 -15.66 -17.30 1.90
C VAL A 11 -16.23 -17.27 3.31
N ARG A 12 -15.86 -18.22 4.18
CA ARG A 12 -16.34 -18.27 5.59
C ARG A 12 -15.99 -17.03 6.42
N HIS A 13 -15.04 -16.22 5.95
CA HIS A 13 -14.59 -15.00 6.62
C HIS A 13 -15.31 -13.74 6.13
N LEU A 14 -16.09 -13.85 5.06
CA LEU A 14 -16.84 -12.70 4.55
C LEU A 14 -17.91 -12.27 5.55
N LYS A 15 -18.04 -10.97 5.76
CA LYS A 15 -19.17 -10.41 6.54
C LYS A 15 -20.48 -10.64 5.76
N PRO A 16 -21.59 -11.04 6.38
CA PRO A 16 -22.88 -11.20 5.71
C PRO A 16 -23.29 -9.96 4.92
N ALA A 17 -22.99 -8.76 5.46
CA ALA A 17 -23.23 -7.49 4.80
C ALA A 17 -22.53 -7.38 3.44
N GLN A 18 -21.31 -7.94 3.25
CA GLN A 18 -20.60 -7.94 1.97
C GLN A 18 -21.34 -8.78 0.92
N VAL A 19 -21.92 -9.92 1.32
CA VAL A 19 -22.65 -10.81 0.44
C VAL A 19 -23.95 -10.14 -0.04
N LEU A 20 -24.73 -9.59 0.91
CA LEU A 20 -25.98 -8.85 0.61
C LEU A 20 -25.69 -7.61 -0.25
N ALA A 21 -24.68 -6.83 0.11
CA ALA A 21 -24.28 -5.66 -0.66
C ALA A 21 -23.84 -6.02 -2.09
N ARG A 22 -23.15 -7.15 -2.28
CA ARG A 22 -22.77 -7.64 -3.62
C ARG A 22 -23.97 -7.99 -4.47
N LEU A 23 -24.96 -8.65 -3.89
CA LEU A 23 -26.19 -8.98 -4.58
C LEU A 23 -26.95 -7.71 -4.98
N ARG A 24 -27.15 -6.79 -4.01
CA ARG A 24 -27.78 -5.49 -4.26
C ARG A 24 -27.02 -4.70 -5.34
N PHE A 25 -25.69 -4.63 -5.27
CA PHE A 25 -24.86 -3.90 -6.23
C PHE A 25 -25.01 -4.43 -7.67
N ARG A 26 -25.19 -5.75 -7.84
CA ARG A 26 -25.40 -6.37 -9.15
C ARG A 26 -26.81 -6.16 -9.70
N LEU A 27 -27.80 -6.19 -8.83
CA LEU A 27 -29.21 -6.09 -9.22
C LEU A 27 -29.66 -4.64 -9.40
N HIS A 28 -29.19 -3.73 -8.55
CA HIS A 28 -29.56 -2.33 -8.60
C HIS A 28 -28.70 -1.59 -9.62
N LYS A 29 -29.30 -1.21 -10.74
CA LYS A 29 -28.70 -0.40 -11.80
C LYS A 29 -29.46 0.93 -11.90
N PRO A 30 -29.08 1.95 -11.10
CA PRO A 30 -29.77 3.24 -11.11
C PRO A 30 -29.58 3.95 -12.46
N ARG A 31 -30.46 4.88 -12.77
CA ARG A 31 -30.27 5.81 -13.87
C ARG A 31 -29.48 7.02 -13.40
N PRO A 32 -28.58 7.60 -14.24
CA PRO A 32 -27.88 8.81 -13.90
C PRO A 32 -28.85 9.98 -13.80
N ASP A 33 -28.67 10.82 -12.79
CA ASP A 33 -29.46 12.05 -12.57
C ASP A 33 -28.70 13.23 -13.18
N LEU A 34 -29.24 13.75 -14.28
CA LEU A 34 -28.64 14.82 -15.10
C LEU A 34 -29.18 16.23 -14.75
N ARG A 35 -29.90 16.40 -13.65
CA ARG A 35 -30.37 17.73 -13.23
C ARG A 35 -29.20 18.72 -13.11
N PRO A 36 -29.45 20.04 -13.25
CA PRO A 36 -28.43 21.07 -13.09
C PRO A 36 -27.62 20.89 -11.80
N ALA A 37 -26.35 21.27 -11.84
CA ALA A 37 -25.48 21.24 -10.65
C ALA A 37 -25.94 22.25 -9.59
N PRO A 38 -25.81 21.94 -8.30
CA PRO A 38 -25.96 22.93 -7.24
C PRO A 38 -24.94 24.06 -7.38
N ALA A 39 -25.18 25.17 -6.68
CA ALA A 39 -24.23 26.28 -6.60
C ALA A 39 -22.92 25.83 -5.95
N ARG A 40 -21.79 26.42 -6.36
CA ARG A 40 -20.49 26.17 -5.77
C ARG A 40 -20.34 26.89 -4.43
N GLN A 41 -19.73 26.22 -3.45
CA GLN A 41 -19.27 26.85 -2.20
C GLN A 41 -18.04 27.73 -2.47
N ALA A 42 -18.02 28.93 -1.94
CA ALA A 42 -16.84 29.79 -1.96
C ALA A 42 -15.79 29.27 -0.95
N LEU A 43 -14.52 29.53 -1.23
CA LEU A 43 -13.45 29.30 -0.25
C LEU A 43 -13.69 30.16 0.98
N ILE A 44 -13.59 29.57 2.16
CA ILE A 44 -13.74 30.21 3.46
C ILE A 44 -12.38 30.34 4.15
N GLY A 45 -11.59 29.28 4.05
CA GLY A 45 -10.24 29.21 4.58
C GLY A 45 -9.18 28.97 3.50
N PRO A 46 -7.90 28.85 3.89
CA PRO A 46 -6.81 28.60 2.94
C PRO A 46 -6.93 27.18 2.35
N TRP A 47 -6.72 27.08 1.04
CA TRP A 47 -6.50 25.81 0.35
C TRP A 47 -5.00 25.53 0.27
N VAL A 48 -4.57 24.42 0.84
CA VAL A 48 -3.18 23.97 0.83
C VAL A 48 -2.94 23.10 -0.41
N GLN A 49 -1.77 23.28 -1.05
CA GLN A 49 -1.38 22.43 -2.18
C GLN A 49 -1.25 20.97 -1.75
N PRO A 50 -2.06 20.05 -2.30
CA PRO A 50 -1.99 18.63 -1.95
C PRO A 50 -0.64 17.99 -2.25
N ALA A 51 -0.41 16.77 -1.73
CA ALA A 51 0.73 15.97 -2.12
C ALA A 51 0.70 15.69 -3.62
N ALA A 52 1.81 15.95 -4.31
CA ALA A 52 1.92 15.77 -5.75
C ALA A 52 2.46 14.38 -6.09
N ARG A 53 2.04 13.87 -7.24
CA ARG A 53 2.59 12.68 -7.91
C ARG A 53 3.41 13.09 -9.13
N ASP A 54 4.14 12.13 -9.69
CA ASP A 54 4.78 12.32 -10.98
C ASP A 54 3.75 12.56 -12.09
N ALA A 55 4.15 13.28 -13.13
CA ALA A 55 3.31 13.54 -14.28
C ALA A 55 2.97 12.25 -15.02
N SER A 56 1.69 12.05 -15.31
CA SER A 56 1.23 10.90 -16.11
C SER A 56 0.79 11.29 -17.53
N LEU A 57 0.48 12.55 -17.78
CA LEU A 57 0.20 13.08 -19.11
C LEU A 57 1.50 13.57 -19.74
N VAL A 58 2.14 12.72 -20.55
CA VAL A 58 3.48 12.94 -21.13
C VAL A 58 3.43 13.63 -22.49
N GLY A 59 2.24 13.87 -23.03
CA GLY A 59 2.00 14.59 -24.28
C GLY A 59 0.51 14.62 -24.62
N PRO A 60 0.08 15.32 -25.70
CA PRO A 60 -1.30 15.34 -26.13
C PRO A 60 -1.84 13.94 -26.41
N GLY A 61 -2.70 13.42 -25.53
CA GLY A 61 -3.26 12.07 -25.61
C GLY A 61 -2.29 10.93 -25.25
N ARG A 62 -1.05 11.21 -24.87
CA ARG A 62 -0.07 10.21 -24.42
C ARG A 62 -0.03 10.14 -22.91
N LEU A 63 -0.26 8.95 -22.36
CA LEU A 63 -0.41 8.73 -20.92
C LEU A 63 0.51 7.59 -20.47
N LEU A 64 1.19 7.82 -19.35
CA LEU A 64 2.10 6.89 -18.69
C LEU A 64 1.48 6.44 -17.35
N PHE A 65 1.04 5.20 -17.27
CA PHE A 65 0.57 4.59 -16.03
C PHE A 65 1.25 3.23 -15.84
N LEU A 66 1.61 2.90 -14.61
CA LEU A 66 2.20 1.60 -14.26
C LEU A 66 3.44 1.27 -15.11
N ASN A 67 4.24 2.28 -15.42
CA ASN A 67 5.40 2.22 -16.33
C ASN A 67 5.10 1.77 -17.77
N LEU A 68 3.84 1.89 -18.20
CA LEU A 68 3.40 1.62 -19.57
C LEU A 68 2.79 2.87 -20.19
N GLU A 69 3.44 3.37 -21.23
CA GLU A 69 2.93 4.50 -22.02
C GLU A 69 1.95 4.00 -23.10
N ARG A 70 0.83 4.73 -23.28
CA ARG A 70 -0.13 4.48 -24.36
C ARG A 70 -0.67 5.79 -24.92
N ASP A 71 -1.07 5.72 -26.21
CA ASP A 71 -1.80 6.79 -26.88
C ASP A 71 -3.31 6.56 -26.78
N LEU A 72 -4.01 7.49 -26.17
CA LEU A 72 -5.46 7.46 -26.02
C LEU A 72 -6.23 7.43 -27.37
N ASN A 73 -5.62 7.95 -28.44
CA ASN A 73 -6.24 7.90 -29.77
C ASN A 73 -6.24 6.48 -30.35
N ALA A 74 -5.23 5.69 -29.98
CA ALA A 74 -5.11 4.31 -30.43
C ALA A 74 -5.90 3.33 -29.54
N CYS A 75 -5.88 3.52 -28.20
CA CYS A 75 -6.46 2.56 -27.26
C CYS A 75 -7.88 2.93 -26.78
N GLY A 76 -8.33 4.17 -27.00
CA GLY A 76 -9.61 4.63 -26.45
C GLY A 76 -9.63 4.64 -24.92
N TRP A 77 -10.83 4.84 -24.35
CA TRP A 77 -11.02 4.96 -22.90
C TRP A 77 -11.21 3.61 -22.18
N ASP A 78 -11.63 2.57 -22.86
CA ASP A 78 -12.09 1.32 -22.22
C ASP A 78 -11.79 0.05 -23.04
N ASP A 79 -10.62 -0.01 -23.69
CA ASP A 79 -10.20 -1.20 -24.44
C ASP A 79 -10.06 -2.41 -23.48
N PRO A 80 -10.87 -3.49 -23.66
CA PRO A 80 -10.85 -4.65 -22.78
C PRO A 80 -9.54 -5.45 -22.85
N GLN A 81 -8.68 -5.25 -23.85
CA GLN A 81 -7.39 -5.88 -23.98
C GLN A 81 -6.34 -5.25 -23.06
N ILE A 82 -6.60 -4.02 -22.58
CA ILE A 82 -5.72 -3.32 -21.64
C ILE A 82 -6.04 -3.74 -20.22
N GLU A 83 -5.00 -3.94 -19.40
CA GLU A 83 -5.16 -4.27 -18.00
C GLU A 83 -6.10 -3.30 -17.29
N LYS A 84 -7.00 -3.85 -16.46
CA LYS A 84 -8.04 -3.06 -15.79
C LYS A 84 -7.48 -1.95 -14.92
N LEU A 85 -6.36 -2.18 -14.23
CA LEU A 85 -5.74 -1.16 -13.38
C LEU A 85 -5.21 0.01 -14.22
N TRP A 86 -4.62 -0.24 -15.41
CA TRP A 86 -4.20 0.82 -16.33
C TRP A 86 -5.41 1.66 -16.78
N ARG A 87 -6.52 1.02 -17.18
CA ARG A 87 -7.78 1.71 -17.53
C ARG A 87 -8.34 2.52 -16.37
N TYR A 88 -8.25 2.01 -15.14
CA TYR A 88 -8.65 2.74 -13.94
C TYR A 88 -7.87 4.05 -13.80
N ASN A 89 -6.53 3.99 -13.89
CA ASN A 89 -5.67 5.17 -13.78
C ASN A 89 -6.01 6.22 -14.85
N LEU A 90 -6.38 5.81 -16.05
CA LEU A 90 -6.82 6.70 -17.13
C LEU A 90 -8.02 7.58 -16.70
N HIS A 91 -8.87 7.07 -15.82
CA HIS A 91 -10.07 7.76 -15.36
C HIS A 91 -9.93 8.50 -14.02
N TYR A 92 -8.77 8.40 -13.33
CA TYR A 92 -8.53 9.09 -12.04
C TYR A 92 -8.25 10.58 -12.22
N PHE A 93 -7.59 10.96 -13.30
CA PHE A 93 -7.13 12.33 -13.55
C PHE A 93 -6.13 12.85 -12.50
N ASP A 94 -5.24 11.97 -12.01
CA ASP A 94 -4.20 12.35 -11.05
C ASP A 94 -3.27 13.43 -11.59
N ASP A 95 -3.01 13.46 -12.91
CA ASP A 95 -2.16 14.46 -13.56
C ASP A 95 -2.61 15.91 -13.33
N LEU A 96 -3.88 16.15 -13.04
CA LEU A 96 -4.38 17.49 -12.73
C LEU A 96 -3.70 18.11 -11.51
N ASN A 97 -3.19 17.27 -10.59
CA ASN A 97 -2.55 17.67 -9.35
C ASN A 97 -1.08 17.19 -9.27
N ALA A 98 -0.51 16.74 -10.38
CA ALA A 98 0.86 16.25 -10.45
C ALA A 98 1.90 17.38 -10.55
N VAL A 99 3.17 17.04 -10.34
CA VAL A 99 4.29 17.96 -10.55
C VAL A 99 4.22 18.58 -11.96
N GLY A 100 4.38 19.89 -12.09
CA GLY A 100 4.30 20.61 -13.36
C GLY A 100 2.90 20.65 -14.01
N SER A 101 1.82 20.40 -13.26
CA SER A 101 0.43 20.43 -13.76
C SER A 101 0.06 21.75 -14.41
N ALA A 102 0.50 22.89 -13.85
CA ALA A 102 0.20 24.22 -14.40
C ALA A 102 0.69 24.39 -15.85
N GLU A 103 1.84 23.83 -16.19
CA GLU A 103 2.44 23.86 -17.53
C GLU A 103 1.63 23.04 -18.53
N ARG A 104 0.95 21.99 -18.05
CA ARG A 104 0.12 21.09 -18.85
C ARG A 104 -1.37 21.46 -18.85
N ALA A 105 -1.76 22.57 -18.20
CA ALA A 105 -3.16 22.97 -18.04
C ALA A 105 -3.93 23.06 -19.37
N GLY A 106 -3.26 23.39 -20.48
CA GLY A 106 -3.86 23.41 -21.81
C GLY A 106 -4.34 22.04 -22.26
N ILE A 107 -3.45 21.05 -22.25
CA ILE A 107 -3.77 19.67 -22.67
C ILE A 107 -4.67 18.96 -21.67
N GLN A 108 -4.56 19.26 -20.39
CA GLN A 108 -5.46 18.74 -19.35
C GLN A 108 -6.91 19.16 -19.59
N ARG A 109 -7.15 20.46 -19.92
CA ARG A 109 -8.50 20.94 -20.26
C ARG A 109 -9.09 20.23 -21.49
N VAL A 110 -8.29 20.02 -22.52
CA VAL A 110 -8.71 19.27 -23.72
C VAL A 110 -9.06 17.83 -23.32
N LEU A 111 -8.27 17.21 -22.45
CA LEU A 111 -8.53 15.84 -21.98
C LEU A 111 -9.82 15.75 -21.16
N LEU A 112 -10.12 16.75 -20.28
CA LEU A 112 -11.39 16.81 -19.54
C LEU A 112 -12.59 16.94 -20.50
N ASP A 113 -12.53 17.87 -21.45
CA ASP A 113 -13.62 18.08 -22.42
C ASP A 113 -13.83 16.82 -23.29
N ARG A 114 -12.74 16.15 -23.69
CA ARG A 114 -12.80 14.88 -24.39
C ARG A 114 -13.43 13.77 -23.54
N TRP A 115 -13.03 13.69 -22.24
CA TRP A 115 -13.61 12.71 -21.33
C TRP A 115 -15.13 12.86 -21.19
N LEU A 116 -15.63 14.09 -21.05
CA LEU A 116 -17.08 14.37 -20.97
C LEU A 116 -17.84 13.93 -22.20
N ARG A 117 -17.27 14.15 -23.38
CA ARG A 117 -17.88 13.79 -24.65
C ARG A 117 -17.91 12.28 -24.88
N ASP A 118 -16.80 11.60 -24.55
CA ASP A 118 -16.56 10.21 -24.95
C ASP A 118 -17.03 9.20 -23.89
N ASN A 119 -17.31 9.64 -22.65
CA ASN A 119 -17.71 8.77 -21.52
C ASN A 119 -19.10 9.14 -20.99
N PRO A 120 -20.18 8.70 -21.65
CA PRO A 120 -21.53 9.02 -21.21
C PRO A 120 -21.81 8.49 -19.79
N PRO A 121 -22.64 9.20 -18.99
CA PRO A 121 -22.94 8.84 -17.62
C PRO A 121 -23.40 7.39 -17.44
N ALA A 122 -22.89 6.74 -16.40
CA ALA A 122 -23.16 5.36 -16.01
C ALA A 122 -22.66 4.27 -16.99
N SER A 123 -21.74 4.60 -17.91
CA SER A 123 -21.22 3.67 -18.91
C SER A 123 -19.69 3.48 -18.78
N GLY A 124 -19.24 2.25 -18.95
CA GLY A 124 -17.82 1.89 -19.01
C GLY A 124 -17.10 1.92 -17.67
N THR A 125 -15.82 1.60 -17.73
CA THR A 125 -14.90 1.51 -16.57
C THR A 125 -14.79 2.83 -15.82
N GLY A 126 -14.85 3.97 -16.53
CA GLY A 126 -14.78 5.30 -15.94
C GLY A 126 -15.95 5.65 -15.01
N TRP A 127 -17.07 4.93 -15.07
CA TRP A 127 -18.22 5.12 -14.19
C TRP A 127 -18.33 4.05 -13.10
N GLU A 128 -17.34 3.17 -12.96
CA GLU A 128 -17.21 2.32 -11.77
C GLU A 128 -16.93 3.20 -10.54
N PRO A 129 -17.42 2.85 -9.33
CA PRO A 129 -17.38 3.78 -8.18
C PRO A 129 -15.98 4.21 -7.77
N TYR A 130 -14.97 3.33 -7.83
CA TYR A 130 -13.61 3.68 -7.45
C TYR A 130 -13.00 4.77 -8.36
N PRO A 131 -12.99 4.62 -9.71
CA PRO A 131 -12.56 5.70 -10.60
C PRO A 131 -13.37 6.99 -10.46
N VAL A 132 -14.70 6.89 -10.29
CA VAL A 132 -15.55 8.07 -10.04
C VAL A 132 -15.09 8.82 -8.79
N SER A 133 -14.80 8.08 -7.72
CA SER A 133 -14.40 8.69 -6.44
C SER A 133 -13.10 9.47 -6.56
N LEU A 134 -12.06 8.85 -7.14
CA LEU A 134 -10.77 9.53 -7.31
C LEU A 134 -10.90 10.72 -8.25
N ARG A 135 -11.67 10.60 -9.32
CA ARG A 135 -11.90 11.70 -10.27
C ARG A 135 -12.62 12.88 -9.64
N ILE A 136 -13.68 12.67 -8.85
CA ILE A 136 -14.35 13.74 -8.11
C ILE A 136 -13.34 14.51 -7.26
N VAL A 137 -12.53 13.79 -6.48
CA VAL A 137 -11.53 14.38 -5.60
C VAL A 137 -10.51 15.18 -6.41
N ASN A 138 -9.94 14.59 -7.46
CA ASN A 138 -8.91 15.23 -8.27
C ASN A 138 -9.40 16.46 -9.02
N TRP A 139 -10.62 16.43 -9.56
CA TRP A 139 -11.19 17.60 -10.22
C TRP A 139 -11.47 18.72 -9.21
N VAL A 140 -11.99 18.39 -8.02
CA VAL A 140 -12.24 19.40 -6.97
C VAL A 140 -10.91 20.01 -6.48
N LYS A 141 -9.87 19.18 -6.21
CA LYS A 141 -8.53 19.68 -5.86
C LYS A 141 -8.00 20.67 -6.90
N TRP A 142 -8.08 20.31 -8.16
CA TRP A 142 -7.61 21.15 -9.27
C TRP A 142 -8.37 22.48 -9.38
N LEU A 143 -9.71 22.45 -9.24
CA LEU A 143 -10.55 23.64 -9.26
C LEU A 143 -10.32 24.55 -8.05
N LEU A 144 -10.03 23.98 -6.86
CA LEU A 144 -9.66 24.73 -5.66
C LEU A 144 -8.23 25.30 -5.76
N GLY A 145 -7.35 24.64 -6.49
CA GLY A 145 -6.00 25.12 -6.82
C GLY A 145 -5.96 26.28 -7.81
N GLY A 146 -7.12 26.82 -8.24
CA GLY A 146 -7.21 28.02 -9.07
C GLY A 146 -7.44 27.75 -10.56
N ALA A 147 -7.68 26.51 -10.97
CA ALA A 147 -8.05 26.23 -12.35
C ALA A 147 -9.39 26.90 -12.74
N PRO A 148 -9.51 27.44 -13.97
CA PRO A 148 -10.74 28.08 -14.40
C PRO A 148 -11.87 27.06 -14.48
N ALA A 149 -12.96 27.31 -13.74
CA ALA A 149 -14.12 26.44 -13.71
C ALA A 149 -14.98 26.64 -14.98
N ARG A 150 -15.47 25.52 -15.55
CA ARG A 150 -16.49 25.52 -16.61
C ARG A 150 -17.77 24.87 -16.12
N ASP A 151 -18.91 25.36 -16.57
CA ASP A 151 -20.23 24.85 -16.16
C ASP A 151 -20.39 23.36 -16.48
N ALA A 152 -19.91 22.92 -17.65
CA ALA A 152 -19.95 21.51 -18.06
C ALA A 152 -19.19 20.59 -17.08
N TRP A 153 -18.02 21.04 -16.56
CA TRP A 153 -17.25 20.27 -15.58
C TRP A 153 -17.95 20.21 -14.23
N ARG A 154 -18.52 21.34 -13.77
CA ARG A 154 -19.31 21.40 -12.52
C ARG A 154 -20.57 20.53 -12.62
N HIS A 155 -21.26 20.58 -13.75
CA HIS A 155 -22.41 19.72 -14.00
C HIS A 155 -22.03 18.24 -13.92
N SER A 156 -20.94 17.85 -14.60
CA SER A 156 -20.46 16.46 -14.55
C SER A 156 -20.08 16.03 -13.14
N LEU A 157 -19.41 16.89 -12.33
CA LEU A 157 -19.10 16.58 -10.92
C LEU A 157 -20.36 16.29 -10.11
N ALA A 158 -21.44 17.07 -10.28
CA ALA A 158 -22.71 16.82 -9.59
C ALA A 158 -23.35 15.49 -10.05
N VAL A 159 -23.33 15.20 -11.35
CA VAL A 159 -23.81 13.91 -11.90
C VAL A 159 -23.00 12.73 -11.33
N GLN A 160 -21.68 12.86 -11.25
CA GLN A 160 -20.81 11.85 -10.67
C GLN A 160 -21.09 11.63 -9.17
N ALA A 161 -21.29 12.69 -8.40
CA ALA A 161 -21.62 12.59 -6.96
C ALA A 161 -22.97 11.90 -6.74
N ARG A 162 -24.01 12.26 -7.54
CA ARG A 162 -25.32 11.61 -7.53
C ARG A 162 -25.20 10.12 -7.85
N TRP A 163 -24.45 9.79 -8.91
CA TRP A 163 -24.19 8.41 -9.30
C TRP A 163 -23.48 7.62 -8.20
N LEU A 164 -22.40 8.17 -7.66
CA LEU A 164 -21.61 7.54 -6.60
C LEU A 164 -22.46 7.27 -5.35
N SER A 165 -23.29 8.23 -4.93
CA SER A 165 -24.15 8.08 -3.73
C SER A 165 -25.10 6.88 -3.82
N LEU A 166 -25.47 6.44 -5.04
CA LEU A 166 -26.31 5.27 -5.28
C LEU A 166 -25.52 3.98 -5.48
N ARG A 167 -24.18 4.05 -5.62
CA ARG A 167 -23.30 2.94 -6.04
C ARG A 167 -22.12 2.71 -5.10
N LEU A 168 -22.25 3.03 -3.81
CA LEU A 168 -21.19 2.81 -2.82
C LEU A 168 -20.77 1.34 -2.74
N GLU A 169 -19.48 1.10 -2.57
CA GLU A 169 -18.87 -0.24 -2.64
C GLU A 169 -18.91 -1.00 -1.30
N TRP A 170 -20.06 -1.05 -0.66
CA TRP A 170 -20.31 -1.82 0.58
C TRP A 170 -19.94 -3.30 0.48
N HIS A 171 -19.87 -3.83 -0.72
CA HIS A 171 -19.50 -5.22 -0.98
C HIS A 171 -17.99 -5.46 -1.01
N LEU A 172 -17.19 -4.40 -1.18
CA LEU A 172 -15.73 -4.45 -1.12
C LEU A 172 -15.23 -4.00 0.25
N LEU A 173 -15.80 -2.93 0.82
CA LEU A 173 -15.32 -2.30 2.07
C LEU A 173 -13.90 -1.74 1.92
N GLY A 174 -13.17 -1.61 3.05
CA GLY A 174 -11.79 -1.17 3.07
C GLY A 174 -11.56 0.17 2.37
N ASN A 175 -10.45 0.28 1.68
CA ASN A 175 -10.06 1.49 0.96
C ASN A 175 -11.09 1.92 -0.10
N HIS A 176 -11.80 0.98 -0.77
CA HIS A 176 -12.84 1.32 -1.74
C HIS A 176 -13.98 2.14 -1.11
N LEU A 177 -14.52 1.65 0.00
CA LEU A 177 -15.61 2.37 0.69
C LEU A 177 -15.12 3.68 1.30
N PHE A 178 -13.86 3.73 1.77
CA PHE A 178 -13.26 4.94 2.31
C PHE A 178 -13.15 6.04 1.24
N VAL A 179 -12.61 5.74 0.05
CA VAL A 179 -12.49 6.73 -1.03
C VAL A 179 -13.85 7.13 -1.61
N ASN A 180 -14.84 6.21 -1.65
CA ASN A 180 -16.22 6.60 -2.01
C ASN A 180 -16.76 7.65 -1.04
N ALA A 181 -16.57 7.46 0.26
CA ALA A 181 -17.00 8.40 1.29
C ALA A 181 -16.25 9.73 1.23
N LYS A 182 -14.91 9.69 1.05
CA LYS A 182 -14.08 10.88 0.82
C LYS A 182 -14.62 11.71 -0.34
N ALA A 183 -14.94 11.07 -1.47
CA ALA A 183 -15.47 11.77 -2.64
C ALA A 183 -16.84 12.43 -2.36
N LEU A 184 -17.69 11.79 -1.56
CA LEU A 184 -18.96 12.39 -1.13
C LEU A 184 -18.74 13.58 -0.19
N VAL A 185 -17.77 13.53 0.73
CA VAL A 185 -17.38 14.67 1.57
C VAL A 185 -16.86 15.81 0.70
N PHE A 186 -16.01 15.53 -0.28
CA PHE A 186 -15.50 16.52 -1.23
C PHE A 186 -16.63 17.18 -2.02
N ALA A 187 -17.54 16.41 -2.60
CA ALA A 187 -18.71 16.95 -3.31
C ALA A 187 -19.62 17.74 -2.38
N GLY A 188 -19.88 17.23 -1.17
CA GLY A 188 -20.76 17.87 -0.18
C GLY A 188 -20.24 19.18 0.38
N LEU A 189 -18.91 19.37 0.45
CA LEU A 189 -18.28 20.63 0.82
C LEU A 189 -18.11 21.59 -0.38
N TYR A 190 -17.90 21.03 -1.58
CA TYR A 190 -17.70 21.84 -2.79
C TYR A 190 -19.00 22.48 -3.31
N PHE A 191 -20.15 21.82 -3.14
CA PHE A 191 -21.45 22.31 -3.54
C PHE A 191 -22.27 22.80 -2.35
N GLN A 192 -23.33 23.57 -2.62
CA GLN A 192 -24.28 24.11 -1.64
C GLN A 192 -25.65 23.44 -1.76
N GLY A 193 -26.49 23.62 -0.73
CA GLY A 193 -27.89 23.18 -0.71
C GLY A 193 -28.10 21.78 -0.15
N THR A 194 -29.36 21.38 -0.10
CA THR A 194 -29.80 20.14 0.58
C THR A 194 -29.15 18.87 0.04
N GLU A 195 -28.97 18.79 -1.28
CA GLU A 195 -28.36 17.64 -1.94
C GLU A 195 -26.88 17.48 -1.53
N ALA A 196 -26.12 18.58 -1.52
CA ALA A 196 -24.73 18.60 -1.06
C ALA A 196 -24.62 18.21 0.42
N GLN A 197 -25.55 18.70 1.27
CA GLN A 197 -25.62 18.29 2.67
C GLN A 197 -25.87 16.79 2.84
N GLN A 198 -26.70 16.16 2.02
CA GLN A 198 -26.94 14.72 2.04
C GLN A 198 -25.68 13.93 1.67
N TRP A 199 -24.92 14.36 0.64
CA TRP A 199 -23.62 13.75 0.31
C TRP A 199 -22.64 13.88 1.47
N LEU A 200 -22.53 15.07 2.05
CA LEU A 200 -21.65 15.34 3.20
C LEU A 200 -21.99 14.43 4.38
N GLN A 201 -23.25 14.38 4.79
CA GLN A 201 -23.71 13.55 5.91
C GLN A 201 -23.43 12.07 5.68
N THR A 202 -23.75 11.58 4.46
CA THR A 202 -23.47 10.18 4.09
C THR A 202 -21.97 9.88 4.13
N GLY A 203 -21.14 10.76 3.54
CA GLY A 203 -19.70 10.62 3.53
C GLY A 203 -19.12 10.62 4.93
N LEU A 204 -19.49 11.58 5.78
CA LEU A 204 -18.99 11.68 7.16
C LEU A 204 -19.38 10.47 8.01
N ALA A 205 -20.61 9.98 7.90
CA ALA A 205 -21.06 8.78 8.64
C ALA A 205 -20.28 7.52 8.26
N ILE A 206 -19.83 7.42 7.01
CA ILE A 206 -18.97 6.32 6.57
C ILE A 206 -17.53 6.55 7.05
N ILE A 207 -16.96 7.75 6.87
CA ILE A 207 -15.59 8.07 7.31
C ILE A 207 -15.41 7.79 8.80
N ASP A 208 -16.33 8.20 9.64
CA ASP A 208 -16.28 7.97 11.09
C ASP A 208 -16.11 6.48 11.42
N ARG A 209 -16.94 5.64 10.82
CA ARG A 209 -16.88 4.17 11.01
C ARG A 209 -15.61 3.57 10.43
N GLN A 210 -15.19 4.05 9.25
CA GLN A 210 -14.05 3.48 8.54
C GLN A 210 -12.73 3.90 9.16
N LEU A 211 -12.60 5.10 9.72
CA LEU A 211 -11.42 5.49 10.50
C LEU A 211 -11.27 4.63 11.75
N ALA A 212 -12.35 4.40 12.48
CA ALA A 212 -12.34 3.56 13.68
C ALA A 212 -12.01 2.08 13.37
N GLU A 213 -12.39 1.58 12.18
CA GLU A 213 -12.13 0.20 11.75
C GLU A 213 -10.75 0.04 11.10
N GLN A 214 -10.34 0.98 10.24
CA GLN A 214 -9.17 0.82 9.39
C GLN A 214 -7.88 1.38 9.98
N VAL A 215 -7.93 2.29 10.94
CA VAL A 215 -6.74 2.82 11.60
C VAL A 215 -6.54 2.16 12.94
N LEU A 216 -5.49 1.34 13.03
CA LEU A 216 -5.15 0.60 14.24
C LEU A 216 -4.59 1.53 15.33
N ALA A 217 -4.48 1.05 16.57
CA ALA A 217 -4.07 1.86 17.71
C ALA A 217 -2.66 2.47 17.56
N ASP A 218 -1.75 1.80 16.83
CA ASP A 218 -0.40 2.30 16.51
C ASP A 218 -0.36 3.21 15.26
N GLY A 219 -1.50 3.50 14.66
CA GLY A 219 -1.63 4.34 13.49
C GLY A 219 -1.61 3.61 12.15
N ALA A 220 -1.33 2.32 12.11
CA ALA A 220 -1.30 1.55 10.87
C ALA A 220 -2.67 1.49 10.20
N GLN A 221 -2.70 1.50 8.88
CA GLN A 221 -3.85 1.06 8.12
C GLN A 221 -3.97 -0.48 8.21
N PHE A 222 -5.16 -1.00 8.47
CA PHE A 222 -5.42 -2.39 8.90
C PHE A 222 -5.06 -3.48 7.88
N GLU A 223 -4.89 -3.15 6.60
CA GLU A 223 -4.41 -4.09 5.57
C GLU A 223 -2.88 -4.31 5.65
N ARG A 224 -2.18 -3.51 6.45
CA ARG A 224 -0.75 -3.67 6.76
C ARG A 224 0.19 -3.56 5.55
N SER A 225 -0.25 -2.89 4.52
CA SER A 225 0.60 -2.53 3.38
C SER A 225 1.11 -1.10 3.56
N PRO A 226 2.42 -0.84 3.53
CA PRO A 226 2.95 0.52 3.60
C PRO A 226 2.46 1.43 2.47
N MET A 227 2.24 0.88 1.28
CA MET A 227 1.69 1.62 0.13
C MET A 227 0.23 2.03 0.37
N TYR A 228 -0.65 1.09 0.80
CA TYR A 228 -2.04 1.41 1.11
C TYR A 228 -2.19 2.30 2.33
N HIS A 229 -1.27 2.18 3.29
CA HIS A 229 -1.20 3.10 4.42
C HIS A 229 -0.90 4.53 3.97
N ALA A 230 0.08 4.71 3.07
CA ALA A 230 0.43 6.03 2.51
C ALA A 230 -0.76 6.66 1.78
N LEU A 231 -1.51 5.88 0.98
CA LEU A 231 -2.76 6.33 0.33
C LEU A 231 -3.83 6.73 1.35
N ALA A 232 -4.04 5.92 2.40
CA ALA A 232 -5.04 6.23 3.43
C ALA A 232 -4.67 7.49 4.25
N LEU A 233 -3.38 7.71 4.51
CA LEU A 233 -2.89 8.94 5.15
C LEU A 233 -3.12 10.15 4.24
N GLU A 234 -2.80 10.07 2.95
CA GLU A 234 -3.10 11.12 1.98
C GLU A 234 -4.61 11.43 1.96
N ASP A 235 -5.46 10.40 1.97
CA ASP A 235 -6.91 10.57 2.00
C ASP A 235 -7.38 11.35 3.23
N LEU A 236 -6.81 11.08 4.39
CA LEU A 236 -7.14 11.79 5.63
C LEU A 236 -6.61 13.24 5.63
N LEU A 237 -5.41 13.47 5.08
CA LEU A 237 -4.86 14.81 4.89
C LEU A 237 -5.73 15.64 3.92
N ASP A 238 -6.23 15.02 2.86
CA ASP A 238 -7.17 15.68 1.94
C ASP A 238 -8.48 16.08 2.61
N LEU A 239 -9.03 15.23 3.49
CA LEU A 239 -10.22 15.55 4.28
C LEU A 239 -9.97 16.71 5.25
N LEU A 240 -8.80 16.77 5.88
CA LEU A 240 -8.38 17.91 6.69
C LEU A 240 -8.33 19.19 5.85
N ASN A 241 -7.69 19.14 4.69
CA ASN A 241 -7.51 20.29 3.80
C ASN A 241 -8.85 20.86 3.33
N ILE A 242 -9.72 20.01 2.75
CA ILE A 242 -11.02 20.49 2.25
C ILE A 242 -11.92 20.96 3.38
N GLY A 243 -11.86 20.32 4.56
CA GLY A 243 -12.59 20.74 5.74
C GLY A 243 -12.19 22.14 6.22
N GLN A 244 -10.89 22.43 6.27
CA GLN A 244 -10.37 23.77 6.62
C GLN A 244 -10.73 24.83 5.58
N ALA A 245 -10.72 24.46 4.30
CA ALA A 245 -10.92 25.39 3.20
C ALA A 245 -12.40 25.76 2.94
N LEU A 246 -13.34 24.82 3.15
CA LEU A 246 -14.72 24.98 2.70
C LEU A 246 -15.79 24.80 3.78
N ALA A 247 -15.48 24.26 4.97
CA ALA A 247 -16.50 24.05 5.99
C ALA A 247 -16.95 25.38 6.61
N PRO A 248 -18.26 25.74 6.53
CA PRO A 248 -18.75 26.98 7.11
C PRO A 248 -18.73 26.93 8.65
N ALA A 249 -18.75 28.08 9.28
CA ALA A 249 -18.87 28.20 10.73
C ALA A 249 -20.09 27.43 11.24
N GLY A 250 -19.89 26.66 12.33
CA GLY A 250 -20.92 25.74 12.88
C GLY A 250 -21.08 24.41 12.16
N SER A 251 -20.30 24.14 11.09
CA SER A 251 -20.28 22.83 10.45
C SER A 251 -19.74 21.75 11.38
N VAL A 252 -20.39 20.59 11.40
CA VAL A 252 -19.89 19.40 12.11
C VAL A 252 -18.48 18.99 11.65
N VAL A 253 -18.09 19.28 10.41
CA VAL A 253 -16.74 18.99 9.91
C VAL A 253 -15.68 19.64 10.79
N LEU A 254 -15.88 20.90 11.22
CA LEU A 254 -14.92 21.62 12.06
C LEU A 254 -14.70 20.94 13.41
N THR A 255 -15.71 20.26 13.95
CA THR A 255 -15.58 19.49 15.22
C THR A 255 -14.80 18.18 15.04
N LEU A 256 -14.69 17.66 13.81
CA LEU A 256 -13.95 16.44 13.49
C LEU A 256 -12.47 16.69 13.20
N LEU A 257 -12.10 17.92 12.77
CA LEU A 257 -10.72 18.22 12.37
C LEU A 257 -9.65 17.92 13.45
N PRO A 258 -9.86 18.18 14.76
CA PRO A 258 -8.90 17.83 15.79
C PRO A 258 -8.59 16.33 15.84
N ASN A 259 -9.64 15.48 15.84
CA ASN A 259 -9.50 14.04 15.85
C ASN A 259 -8.83 13.49 14.57
N TRP A 260 -9.18 14.04 13.40
CA TRP A 260 -8.54 13.69 12.14
C TRP A 260 -7.05 14.05 12.13
N ARG A 261 -6.70 15.22 12.71
CA ARG A 261 -5.30 15.67 12.82
C ARG A 261 -4.48 14.75 13.73
N GLU A 262 -5.03 14.36 14.88
CA GLU A 262 -4.39 13.42 15.79
C GLU A 262 -4.20 12.06 15.14
N THR A 263 -5.25 11.54 14.49
CA THR A 263 -5.19 10.27 13.76
C THR A 263 -4.14 10.31 12.64
N ALA A 264 -4.12 11.38 11.83
CA ALA A 264 -3.09 11.57 10.81
C ALA A 264 -1.68 11.64 11.41
N GLY A 265 -1.51 12.22 12.60
CA GLY A 265 -0.23 12.24 13.33
C GLY A 265 0.26 10.84 13.74
N ARG A 266 -0.65 9.96 14.20
CA ARG A 266 -0.33 8.54 14.46
C ARG A 266 0.03 7.79 13.18
N MET A 267 -0.74 8.02 12.10
CA MET A 267 -0.47 7.41 10.79
C MET A 267 0.88 7.87 10.23
N LEU A 268 1.21 9.15 10.35
CA LEU A 268 2.51 9.69 9.92
C LEU A 268 3.68 9.07 10.69
N PHE A 269 3.53 8.84 12.00
CA PHE A 269 4.52 8.11 12.79
C PHE A 269 4.72 6.68 12.28
N TRP A 270 3.63 5.96 12.03
CA TRP A 270 3.72 4.61 11.49
C TRP A 270 4.38 4.57 10.10
N LEU A 271 4.05 5.50 9.20
CA LEU A 271 4.70 5.62 7.89
C LEU A 271 6.22 5.78 8.02
N ARG A 272 6.69 6.64 8.94
CA ARG A 272 8.11 6.80 9.26
C ARG A 272 8.74 5.52 9.78
N CYS A 273 8.03 4.79 10.63
CA CYS A 273 8.52 3.50 11.14
C CYS A 273 8.70 2.47 10.02
N MET A 274 7.84 2.48 9.01
CA MET A 274 7.87 1.54 7.88
C MET A 274 8.62 2.08 6.66
N ALA A 275 9.37 3.17 6.82
CA ALA A 275 10.26 3.71 5.80
C ALA A 275 11.71 3.30 6.06
N HIS A 276 12.43 3.05 4.96
CA HIS A 276 13.88 2.88 4.95
C HIS A 276 14.61 4.23 4.99
N PRO A 277 15.90 4.27 5.33
CA PRO A 277 16.68 5.51 5.34
C PRO A 277 16.80 6.22 3.97
N ASP A 278 16.54 5.52 2.88
CA ASP A 278 16.45 6.09 1.53
C ASP A 278 15.16 6.89 1.28
N GLY A 279 14.27 6.95 2.28
CA GLY A 279 12.97 7.62 2.22
C GLY A 279 11.85 6.78 1.60
N GLY A 280 12.14 5.60 1.04
CA GLY A 280 11.14 4.72 0.45
C GLY A 280 10.48 3.78 1.48
N ILE A 281 9.28 3.32 1.17
CA ILE A 281 8.54 2.35 2.00
C ILE A 281 9.16 0.96 1.99
N GLY A 282 8.91 0.14 3.02
CA GLY A 282 9.16 -1.30 3.01
C GLY A 282 8.17 -2.05 2.11
N PHE A 283 8.59 -3.21 1.56
CA PHE A 283 7.79 -4.04 0.66
C PHE A 283 7.12 -5.19 1.41
N PHE A 284 6.09 -4.87 2.19
CA PHE A 284 5.25 -5.85 2.89
C PHE A 284 3.84 -5.85 2.31
N ASN A 285 3.27 -7.03 2.12
CA ASN A 285 2.01 -7.18 1.42
C ASN A 285 2.07 -6.52 0.02
N ASP A 286 0.95 -6.08 -0.56
CA ASP A 286 1.00 -5.30 -1.81
C ASP A 286 1.65 -3.95 -1.56
N ALA A 287 2.90 -3.80 -1.95
CA ALA A 287 3.64 -2.55 -1.85
C ALA A 287 4.51 -2.33 -3.09
N ALA A 288 4.43 -1.13 -3.64
CA ALA A 288 5.18 -0.68 -4.80
C ALA A 288 5.38 0.85 -4.71
N HIS A 289 6.48 1.35 -5.24
CA HIS A 289 6.69 2.80 -5.38
C HIS A 289 5.86 3.37 -6.54
N GLY A 290 5.56 4.67 -6.49
CA GLY A 290 4.90 5.40 -7.58
C GLY A 290 3.37 5.28 -7.60
N ILE A 291 2.74 4.57 -6.66
CA ILE A 291 1.27 4.50 -6.50
C ILE A 291 0.78 5.57 -5.53
N ALA A 292 1.31 5.61 -4.32
CA ALA A 292 1.13 6.73 -3.40
C ALA A 292 2.14 7.85 -3.73
N PRO A 293 1.89 9.11 -3.32
CA PRO A 293 2.93 10.13 -3.28
C PRO A 293 4.14 9.66 -2.47
N SER A 294 5.32 10.21 -2.74
CA SER A 294 6.50 9.90 -1.94
C SER A 294 6.30 10.26 -0.47
N ASN A 295 7.00 9.58 0.43
CA ASN A 295 6.94 9.90 1.85
C ASN A 295 7.28 11.38 2.12
N ALA A 296 8.25 11.94 1.38
CA ALA A 296 8.62 13.36 1.49
C ALA A 296 7.45 14.29 1.12
N GLU A 297 6.69 13.98 0.06
CA GLU A 297 5.52 14.75 -0.34
C GLU A 297 4.38 14.63 0.68
N ILE A 298 4.15 13.46 1.24
CA ILE A 298 3.15 13.26 2.30
C ILE A 298 3.55 14.07 3.54
N GLU A 299 4.83 14.06 3.94
CA GLU A 299 5.33 14.83 5.07
C GLU A 299 5.25 16.34 4.85
N ARG A 300 5.60 16.81 3.64
CA ARG A 300 5.42 18.21 3.27
C ARG A 300 3.94 18.64 3.40
N TYR A 301 3.05 17.84 2.86
CA TYR A 301 1.60 18.11 2.91
C TYR A 301 1.06 18.09 4.34
N ALA A 302 1.45 17.09 5.13
CA ALA A 302 1.10 16.99 6.54
C ALA A 302 1.56 18.21 7.34
N ALA A 303 2.82 18.65 7.14
CA ALA A 303 3.40 19.82 7.81
C ALA A 303 2.63 21.11 7.48
N GLN A 304 2.25 21.33 6.22
CA GLN A 304 1.45 22.48 5.79
C GLN A 304 0.05 22.50 6.40
N LEU A 305 -0.52 21.34 6.72
CA LEU A 305 -1.81 21.19 7.42
C LEU A 305 -1.67 21.22 8.94
N GLY A 306 -0.47 21.44 9.47
CA GLY A 306 -0.20 21.43 10.91
C GLY A 306 -0.26 20.06 11.55
N VAL A 307 -0.11 18.98 10.76
CA VAL A 307 -0.02 17.61 11.25
C VAL A 307 1.45 17.29 11.53
N ARG A 308 1.72 16.74 12.72
CA ARG A 308 3.05 16.30 13.13
C ARG A 308 2.97 14.85 13.62
N ALA A 309 4.00 14.06 13.36
CA ALA A 309 4.13 12.74 13.96
C ALA A 309 4.19 12.87 15.49
N LEU A 310 3.48 12.00 16.19
CA LEU A 310 3.32 12.09 17.65
C LEU A 310 4.62 11.82 18.41
N VAL A 311 5.52 11.01 17.82
CA VAL A 311 6.78 10.61 18.45
C VAL A 311 7.92 10.81 17.45
N PRO A 312 9.08 11.35 17.88
CA PRO A 312 10.27 11.40 17.04
C PRO A 312 10.84 9.99 16.83
N MET A 313 11.47 9.78 15.66
CA MET A 313 12.20 8.56 15.38
C MET A 313 13.45 8.49 16.26
N GLN A 314 13.68 7.33 16.89
CA GLN A 314 14.81 7.09 17.78
C GLN A 314 15.56 5.82 17.39
N GLU A 315 16.83 5.73 17.78
CA GLU A 315 17.57 4.47 17.79
C GLU A 315 16.96 3.53 18.82
N GLY A 316 16.91 2.25 18.51
CA GLY A 316 16.30 1.25 19.38
C GLY A 316 15.34 0.31 18.65
N ILE A 317 14.59 -0.45 19.43
CA ILE A 317 13.53 -1.32 18.96
C ILE A 317 12.18 -0.61 19.19
N THR A 318 11.45 -0.39 18.14
CA THR A 318 10.10 0.23 18.14
C THR A 318 9.07 -0.80 17.71
N PRO A 319 8.42 -1.50 18.65
CA PRO A 319 7.36 -2.43 18.33
C PRO A 319 6.05 -1.68 18.03
N LEU A 320 5.43 -1.99 16.90
CA LEU A 320 4.12 -1.51 16.46
C LEU A 320 3.11 -2.61 16.76
N MET A 321 2.68 -2.67 18.01
CA MET A 321 1.96 -3.82 18.59
C MET A 321 0.61 -4.13 17.93
N ALA A 322 -0.12 -3.11 17.49
CA ALA A 322 -1.45 -3.30 16.91
C ALA A 322 -1.37 -3.80 15.46
N SER A 323 -0.40 -3.35 14.71
CA SER A 323 -0.16 -3.83 13.34
C SER A 323 0.69 -5.10 13.30
N GLY A 324 1.57 -5.30 14.27
CA GLY A 324 2.46 -6.46 14.36
C GLY A 324 3.79 -6.26 13.63
N TYR A 325 4.19 -5.03 13.32
CA TYR A 325 5.52 -4.73 12.78
C TYR A 325 6.49 -4.32 13.89
N VAL A 326 7.78 -4.46 13.62
CA VAL A 326 8.83 -3.95 14.49
C VAL A 326 9.86 -3.24 13.64
N ARG A 327 10.17 -1.98 13.99
CA ARG A 327 11.35 -1.28 13.47
C ARG A 327 12.49 -1.45 14.43
N VAL A 328 13.67 -1.80 13.92
CA VAL A 328 14.92 -1.78 14.68
C VAL A 328 15.88 -0.80 14.01
N ALA A 329 16.42 0.14 14.78
CA ALA A 329 17.50 1.04 14.35
C ALA A 329 18.68 0.88 15.30
N ARG A 330 19.85 0.47 14.78
CA ARG A 330 21.07 0.30 15.56
C ARG A 330 22.29 0.66 14.73
N GLY A 331 22.94 1.77 15.07
CA GLY A 331 24.02 2.32 14.25
C GLY A 331 23.59 2.52 12.81
N PRO A 332 24.32 1.99 11.80
CA PRO A 332 23.91 2.14 10.40
C PRO A 332 22.74 1.26 9.98
N ALA A 333 22.36 0.27 10.80
CA ALA A 333 21.34 -0.70 10.44
C ALA A 333 19.94 -0.21 10.78
N VAL A 334 19.05 -0.31 9.79
CA VAL A 334 17.61 -0.19 9.97
C VAL A 334 16.95 -1.45 9.43
N ALA A 335 16.24 -2.18 10.30
CA ALA A 335 15.47 -3.35 9.93
C ALA A 335 13.98 -3.14 10.18
N LEU A 336 13.16 -3.63 9.25
CA LEU A 336 11.71 -3.69 9.35
C LEU A 336 11.33 -5.18 9.45
N LEU A 337 10.70 -5.57 10.55
CA LEU A 337 10.38 -6.97 10.82
C LEU A 337 8.85 -7.15 10.77
N ASP A 338 8.41 -8.17 10.05
CA ASP A 338 7.01 -8.56 10.00
C ASP A 338 6.70 -9.65 11.02
N THR A 339 5.99 -9.31 12.08
CA THR A 339 5.41 -10.26 13.04
C THR A 339 3.88 -10.16 13.04
N ALA A 340 3.32 -9.67 11.93
CA ALA A 340 1.91 -9.36 11.75
C ALA A 340 1.08 -10.57 11.31
N PRO A 341 -0.22 -10.61 11.62
CA PRO A 341 -1.16 -11.39 10.84
C PRO A 341 -1.36 -10.75 9.46
N ILE A 342 -1.77 -11.54 8.47
CA ILE A 342 -1.89 -11.14 7.06
C ILE A 342 -2.95 -10.06 6.74
N GLY A 343 -3.43 -9.30 7.71
CA GLY A 343 -4.47 -8.29 7.54
C GLY A 343 -5.84 -8.74 8.05
N PRO A 344 -6.91 -8.00 7.76
CA PRO A 344 -8.25 -8.32 8.23
C PRO A 344 -8.81 -9.56 7.52
N ASP A 345 -9.41 -10.47 8.27
CA ASP A 345 -9.89 -11.76 7.75
C ASP A 345 -10.90 -11.64 6.60
N TYR A 346 -11.78 -10.65 6.68
CA TYR A 346 -12.83 -10.45 5.67
C TYR A 346 -12.34 -9.67 4.43
N LEU A 347 -11.11 -9.14 4.45
CA LEU A 347 -10.54 -8.32 3.37
C LEU A 347 -9.03 -8.58 3.20
N PRO A 348 -8.60 -9.82 2.85
CA PRO A 348 -7.19 -10.15 2.68
C PRO A 348 -6.70 -9.91 1.23
N GLY A 349 -7.29 -8.97 0.50
CA GLY A 349 -7.02 -8.79 -0.93
C GLY A 349 -5.58 -8.46 -1.24
N HIS A 350 -4.97 -7.66 -0.40
CA HIS A 350 -3.59 -7.17 -0.55
C HIS A 350 -2.55 -7.98 0.22
N ALA A 351 -2.97 -9.04 0.94
CA ALA A 351 -2.09 -9.85 1.76
C ALA A 351 -1.15 -10.75 0.94
N HIS A 352 0.08 -10.89 1.42
CA HIS A 352 1.06 -11.87 0.98
C HIS A 352 1.27 -12.97 2.02
N ALA A 353 1.97 -14.03 1.66
CA ALA A 353 2.38 -15.09 2.58
C ALA A 353 3.79 -14.77 3.13
N ASP A 354 3.93 -13.62 3.79
CA ASP A 354 5.19 -12.98 4.17
C ASP A 354 5.46 -12.95 5.69
N THR A 355 4.61 -13.57 6.50
CA THR A 355 4.76 -13.60 7.96
C THR A 355 6.15 -14.07 8.41
N LEU A 356 6.78 -13.34 9.32
CA LEU A 356 8.18 -13.43 9.78
C LEU A 356 9.21 -13.10 8.70
N SER A 357 8.83 -12.36 7.65
CA SER A 357 9.80 -11.74 6.76
C SER A 357 10.42 -10.47 7.39
N PHE A 358 11.49 -9.98 6.79
CA PHE A 358 12.11 -8.73 7.18
C PHE A 358 12.83 -8.06 6.01
N GLU A 359 13.06 -6.76 6.15
CA GLU A 359 13.93 -5.99 5.29
C GLU A 359 15.06 -5.34 6.11
N LEU A 360 16.20 -5.09 5.48
CA LEU A 360 17.39 -4.52 6.13
C LEU A 360 18.04 -3.48 5.23
N SER A 361 18.34 -2.31 5.79
CA SER A 361 19.20 -1.30 5.19
C SER A 361 20.43 -1.04 6.05
N LEU A 362 21.56 -0.69 5.42
CA LEU A 362 22.80 -0.21 6.04
C LEU A 362 23.08 1.20 5.51
N GLY A 363 22.93 2.22 6.35
CA GLY A 363 22.78 3.59 5.87
C GLY A 363 21.60 3.68 4.90
N ILE A 364 21.78 4.42 3.83
CA ILE A 364 20.73 4.57 2.77
C ILE A 364 20.64 3.35 1.83
N GLN A 365 21.58 2.40 1.91
CA GLN A 365 21.62 1.25 1.01
C GLN A 365 20.72 0.13 1.53
N ARG A 366 19.68 -0.22 0.78
CA ARG A 366 18.91 -1.44 1.05
C ARG A 366 19.77 -2.67 0.77
N VAL A 367 19.74 -3.64 1.69
CA VAL A 367 20.54 -4.88 1.60
C VAL A 367 19.62 -6.08 1.40
N VAL A 368 18.64 -6.27 2.28
CA VAL A 368 17.65 -7.34 2.20
C VAL A 368 16.29 -6.70 1.93
N VAL A 369 15.62 -7.15 0.87
CA VAL A 369 14.31 -6.60 0.43
C VAL A 369 13.33 -7.74 0.13
N ASN A 370 12.05 -7.53 0.39
CA ASN A 370 10.99 -8.43 -0.09
C ASN A 370 10.74 -8.23 -1.60
N GLY A 371 10.02 -9.16 -2.22
CA GLY A 371 9.87 -9.22 -3.66
C GLY A 371 9.15 -8.03 -4.31
N GLY A 372 8.31 -7.29 -3.57
CA GLY A 372 7.49 -6.20 -4.09
C GLY A 372 6.29 -6.66 -4.91
N THR A 373 5.70 -5.75 -5.70
CA THR A 373 4.47 -6.00 -6.47
C THR A 373 4.55 -5.33 -7.84
N SER A 374 4.56 -6.12 -8.93
CA SER A 374 4.61 -5.59 -10.30
C SER A 374 3.28 -5.61 -11.03
N CYS A 375 2.31 -6.40 -10.59
CA CYS A 375 1.03 -6.56 -11.28
C CYS A 375 -0.10 -6.98 -10.36
N TYR A 376 -1.32 -6.69 -10.80
CA TYR A 376 -2.54 -7.26 -10.25
C TYR A 376 -3.18 -8.25 -11.23
N GLY A 377 -4.35 -8.75 -10.89
CA GLY A 377 -5.10 -9.68 -11.74
C GLY A 377 -4.74 -11.14 -11.55
N LEU A 378 -5.03 -11.94 -12.57
CA LEU A 378 -4.85 -13.40 -12.58
C LEU A 378 -3.64 -13.76 -13.43
N SER A 379 -2.47 -13.84 -12.82
CA SER A 379 -1.24 -14.23 -13.51
C SER A 379 -0.36 -15.11 -12.61
N ALA A 380 0.53 -15.89 -13.21
CA ALA A 380 1.56 -16.63 -12.49
C ALA A 380 2.52 -15.68 -11.75
N GLN A 381 2.86 -14.52 -12.36
CA GLN A 381 3.70 -13.51 -11.74
C GLN A 381 3.08 -12.98 -10.44
N ARG A 382 1.78 -12.66 -10.45
CA ARG A 382 1.05 -12.22 -9.25
C ARG A 382 1.10 -13.25 -8.12
N LEU A 383 0.96 -14.53 -8.43
CA LEU A 383 1.02 -15.60 -7.44
C LEU A 383 2.43 -15.79 -6.90
N LEU A 384 3.46 -15.66 -7.74
CA LEU A 384 4.86 -15.71 -7.31
C LEU A 384 5.17 -14.56 -6.33
N GLU A 385 4.79 -13.34 -6.64
CA GLU A 385 5.02 -12.16 -5.80
C GLU A 385 4.33 -12.25 -4.43
N ARG A 386 3.16 -12.88 -4.37
CA ARG A 386 2.42 -13.08 -3.11
C ARG A 386 2.86 -14.29 -2.30
N GLY A 387 3.58 -15.22 -2.91
CA GLY A 387 4.00 -16.48 -2.29
C GLY A 387 5.17 -16.28 -1.30
N THR A 388 5.28 -17.19 -0.35
CA THR A 388 6.34 -17.17 0.68
C THR A 388 7.75 -17.15 0.09
N ALA A 389 7.94 -17.77 -1.08
CA ALA A 389 9.25 -17.83 -1.74
C ALA A 389 9.77 -16.47 -2.25
N ALA A 390 8.91 -15.44 -2.37
CA ALA A 390 9.29 -14.07 -2.74
C ALA A 390 9.68 -13.21 -1.53
N HIS A 391 9.66 -13.76 -0.32
CA HIS A 391 9.87 -13.02 0.92
C HIS A 391 11.03 -13.57 1.74
N ASN A 392 11.58 -12.74 2.62
CA ASN A 392 12.73 -13.06 3.48
C ASN A 392 12.30 -13.87 4.69
N THR A 393 11.72 -15.05 4.47
CA THR A 393 11.17 -15.93 5.50
C THR A 393 11.36 -17.41 5.13
N VAL A 394 10.76 -18.34 5.90
CA VAL A 394 10.92 -19.78 5.72
C VAL A 394 9.71 -20.36 4.99
N GLN A 395 9.98 -21.11 3.92
CA GLN A 395 9.01 -21.94 3.22
C GLN A 395 9.19 -23.41 3.64
N VAL A 396 8.10 -24.13 3.95
CA VAL A 396 8.12 -25.52 4.42
C VAL A 396 7.48 -26.43 3.38
N ALA A 397 8.18 -27.49 2.99
CA ALA A 397 7.73 -28.49 1.99
C ALA A 397 7.21 -27.87 0.67
N GLY A 398 7.76 -26.72 0.25
CA GLY A 398 7.32 -26.00 -0.93
C GLY A 398 5.93 -25.34 -0.81
N GLN A 399 5.36 -25.27 0.40
CA GLN A 399 4.07 -24.64 0.66
C GLN A 399 4.24 -23.22 1.17
N ASP A 400 3.28 -22.36 0.89
CA ASP A 400 3.21 -21.00 1.44
C ASP A 400 2.68 -21.02 2.88
N SER A 401 3.17 -20.10 3.71
CA SER A 401 2.73 -19.91 5.10
C SER A 401 1.25 -19.56 5.20
N SER A 402 0.73 -18.83 4.21
CA SER A 402 -0.68 -18.56 4.02
C SER A 402 -1.12 -19.00 2.63
N GLU A 403 -2.35 -19.54 2.50
CA GLU A 403 -2.86 -20.08 1.25
C GLU A 403 -3.32 -18.95 0.32
N VAL A 404 -2.35 -18.22 -0.28
CA VAL A 404 -2.64 -17.19 -1.30
C VAL A 404 -3.03 -17.85 -2.62
N TRP A 405 -4.10 -17.35 -3.24
CA TRP A 405 -4.56 -17.88 -4.52
C TRP A 405 -5.35 -16.84 -5.30
N SER A 406 -5.47 -17.02 -6.61
CA SER A 406 -6.06 -15.99 -7.47
C SER A 406 -5.33 -14.64 -7.30
N GLY A 407 -5.89 -13.53 -7.81
CA GLY A 407 -5.26 -12.20 -7.67
C GLY A 407 -5.33 -11.61 -6.26
N PHE A 408 -6.42 -11.90 -5.50
CA PHE A 408 -6.77 -11.18 -4.27
C PHE A 408 -7.39 -12.07 -3.19
N ARG A 409 -7.11 -13.36 -3.18
CA ARG A 409 -7.77 -14.30 -2.26
C ARG A 409 -6.79 -15.02 -1.38
N VAL A 410 -7.24 -15.35 -0.16
CA VAL A 410 -6.50 -16.13 0.82
C VAL A 410 -7.42 -17.15 1.48
N GLY A 411 -7.00 -18.41 1.48
CA GLY A 411 -7.66 -19.51 2.17
C GLY A 411 -7.19 -19.63 3.62
N ARG A 412 -6.27 -20.57 3.94
CA ARG A 412 -5.61 -20.66 5.25
C ARG A 412 -4.73 -19.45 5.48
N ARG A 413 -4.60 -19.04 6.74
CA ARG A 413 -3.81 -17.89 7.15
C ARG A 413 -2.85 -18.28 8.25
N ALA A 414 -1.58 -17.88 8.11
CA ALA A 414 -0.64 -17.90 9.22
C ALA A 414 -1.13 -16.99 10.34
N ARG A 415 -1.07 -17.47 11.56
CA ARG A 415 -1.36 -16.70 12.77
C ARG A 415 -0.06 -16.56 13.55
N PRO A 416 0.44 -15.33 13.73
CA PRO A 416 1.60 -15.11 14.56
C PRO A 416 1.30 -15.42 16.03
N GLY A 417 2.31 -15.92 16.71
CA GLY A 417 2.32 -16.08 18.15
C GLY A 417 2.64 -14.78 18.87
N LYS A 418 2.99 -14.89 20.14
CA LYS A 418 3.37 -13.72 20.94
C LYS A 418 4.68 -13.14 20.44
N LEU A 419 4.68 -11.85 20.15
CA LEU A 419 5.90 -11.06 19.93
C LEU A 419 6.64 -10.91 21.24
N LEU A 420 7.94 -11.24 21.27
CA LEU A 420 8.83 -11.06 22.39
C LEU A 420 9.97 -10.14 22.00
N VAL A 421 10.21 -9.13 22.82
CA VAL A 421 11.35 -8.22 22.70
C VAL A 421 12.18 -8.35 23.99
N ASP A 422 13.45 -8.68 23.85
CA ASP A 422 14.37 -8.88 24.96
C ASP A 422 15.72 -8.25 24.64
N GLY A 423 16.03 -7.11 25.25
CA GLY A 423 17.19 -6.30 24.90
C GLY A 423 17.18 -5.94 23.41
N TRP A 424 18.20 -6.37 22.67
CA TRP A 424 18.32 -6.18 21.23
C TRP A 424 17.84 -7.41 20.41
N ALA A 425 17.03 -8.25 20.99
CA ALA A 425 16.44 -9.40 20.33
C ALA A 425 14.92 -9.22 20.14
N VAL A 426 14.46 -9.66 18.97
CA VAL A 426 13.05 -9.78 18.63
C VAL A 426 12.79 -11.23 18.25
N SER A 427 11.72 -11.84 18.76
CA SER A 427 11.33 -13.19 18.38
C SER A 427 9.82 -13.33 18.26
N CYS A 428 9.40 -14.14 17.28
CA CYS A 428 8.01 -14.48 17.06
C CYS A 428 7.93 -15.86 16.39
N SER A 429 6.74 -16.47 16.42
CA SER A 429 6.43 -17.71 15.70
C SER A 429 5.12 -17.57 14.92
N HIS A 430 4.85 -18.49 14.00
CA HIS A 430 3.52 -18.60 13.38
C HIS A 430 3.13 -20.06 13.13
N ASP A 431 1.81 -20.30 13.01
CA ASP A 431 1.20 -21.61 12.86
C ASP A 431 0.84 -21.97 11.41
N GLY A 432 1.29 -21.20 10.43
CA GLY A 432 0.89 -21.30 9.03
C GLY A 432 1.07 -22.68 8.40
N TYR A 433 1.97 -23.50 8.95
CA TYR A 433 2.29 -24.84 8.47
C TYR A 433 1.64 -25.97 9.27
N ARG A 434 0.82 -25.70 10.28
CA ARG A 434 0.16 -26.73 11.11
C ARG A 434 -0.75 -27.69 10.32
N HIS A 435 -1.09 -27.37 9.11
CA HIS A 435 -1.87 -28.23 8.23
C HIS A 435 -1.04 -29.36 7.59
N LEU A 436 0.29 -29.30 7.67
CA LEU A 436 1.20 -30.34 7.21
C LEU A 436 1.35 -31.45 8.25
N PRO A 437 1.78 -32.67 7.83
CA PRO A 437 2.08 -33.76 8.76
C PRO A 437 3.04 -33.31 9.86
N GLY A 438 2.73 -33.69 11.10
CA GLY A 438 3.46 -33.25 12.28
C GLY A 438 3.10 -31.87 12.80
N ALA A 439 2.22 -31.13 12.12
CA ALA A 439 1.76 -29.79 12.51
C ALA A 439 2.90 -28.80 12.85
N PRO A 440 3.89 -28.60 11.94
CA PRO A 440 5.07 -27.80 12.24
C PRO A 440 4.74 -26.32 12.48
N VAL A 441 5.52 -25.72 13.37
CA VAL A 441 5.50 -24.29 13.69
C VAL A 441 6.84 -23.68 13.30
N HIS A 442 6.84 -22.57 12.61
CA HIS A 442 8.02 -21.78 12.33
C HIS A 442 8.19 -20.72 13.42
N SER A 443 9.40 -20.63 13.97
CA SER A 443 9.83 -19.61 14.91
C SER A 443 11.08 -18.94 14.39
N ARG A 444 11.16 -17.62 14.49
CA ARG A 444 12.32 -16.83 14.10
C ARG A 444 12.73 -15.90 15.23
N ARG A 445 14.05 -15.78 15.44
CA ARG A 445 14.70 -14.80 16.33
C ARG A 445 15.67 -13.95 15.52
N TRP A 446 15.56 -12.65 15.65
CA TRP A 446 16.52 -11.66 15.19
C TRP A 446 17.26 -11.10 16.41
N GLN A 447 18.57 -11.27 16.47
CA GLN A 447 19.42 -10.71 17.52
C GLN A 447 20.33 -9.67 16.89
N PHE A 448 20.11 -8.41 17.20
CA PHE A 448 20.94 -7.31 16.72
C PHE A 448 22.15 -7.14 17.64
N GLU A 449 23.32 -7.02 17.03
CA GLU A 449 24.63 -6.83 17.69
C GLU A 449 25.26 -5.52 17.22
N ASP A 450 26.36 -5.07 17.87
CA ASP A 450 27.16 -3.97 17.34
C ASP A 450 27.83 -4.41 16.03
N GLY A 451 27.40 -3.79 14.91
CA GLY A 451 27.86 -4.16 13.57
C GLY A 451 27.38 -5.54 13.08
N GLY A 452 26.26 -6.06 13.59
CA GLY A 452 25.78 -7.36 13.14
C GLY A 452 24.31 -7.68 13.42
N LEU A 453 23.85 -8.76 12.79
CA LEU A 453 22.52 -9.35 12.96
C LEU A 453 22.66 -10.88 12.90
N LEU A 454 22.22 -11.58 13.94
CA LEU A 454 22.04 -13.02 13.93
C LEU A 454 20.56 -13.34 13.70
N VAL A 455 20.26 -14.13 12.65
CA VAL A 455 18.90 -14.62 12.37
C VAL A 455 18.88 -16.13 12.61
N GLN A 456 17.98 -16.56 13.47
CA GLN A 456 17.80 -17.97 13.82
C GLN A 456 16.39 -18.42 13.47
N ASP A 457 16.27 -19.44 12.63
CA ASP A 457 15.04 -20.09 12.23
C ASP A 457 14.93 -21.47 12.85
N VAL A 458 13.75 -21.80 13.34
CA VAL A 458 13.41 -23.13 13.86
C VAL A 458 12.04 -23.53 13.30
N VAL A 459 11.98 -24.67 12.64
CA VAL A 459 10.73 -25.35 12.25
C VAL A 459 10.61 -26.65 13.02
N ALA A 460 9.64 -26.73 13.93
CA ALA A 460 9.47 -27.86 14.81
C ALA A 460 8.03 -28.42 14.75
N PRO A 461 7.86 -29.74 14.55
CA PRO A 461 8.89 -30.71 14.22
C PRO A 461 9.54 -30.44 12.85
N SER A 462 10.76 -30.96 12.64
CA SER A 462 11.50 -30.81 11.39
C SER A 462 10.74 -31.44 10.21
N VAL A 463 10.74 -30.75 9.08
CA VAL A 463 10.09 -31.18 7.83
C VAL A 463 11.11 -31.09 6.69
N ALA A 464 11.14 -32.10 5.85
CA ALA A 464 11.99 -32.11 4.66
C ALA A 464 11.66 -30.94 3.72
N LYS A 465 12.65 -30.47 2.95
CA LYS A 465 12.50 -29.33 2.02
C LYS A 465 12.02 -28.05 2.71
N THR A 466 12.59 -27.76 3.88
CA THR A 466 12.38 -26.50 4.58
C THR A 466 13.50 -25.53 4.24
N VAL A 467 13.15 -24.31 3.77
CA VAL A 467 14.08 -23.38 3.14
C VAL A 467 13.86 -21.96 3.64
N ALA A 468 14.90 -21.36 4.22
CA ALA A 468 14.94 -19.92 4.48
C ALA A 468 15.49 -19.16 3.25
N ARG A 469 14.96 -17.96 2.98
CA ARG A 469 15.40 -17.11 1.87
C ARG A 469 15.76 -15.72 2.36
N TYR A 470 16.77 -15.13 1.69
CA TYR A 470 17.22 -13.74 1.89
C TYR A 470 17.45 -13.12 0.52
N HIS A 471 16.50 -12.29 0.07
CA HIS A 471 16.56 -11.62 -1.22
C HIS A 471 17.36 -10.32 -1.09
N PHE A 472 18.37 -10.18 -1.93
CA PHE A 472 19.20 -8.97 -1.94
C PHE A 472 18.60 -7.89 -2.83
N ALA A 473 18.81 -6.63 -2.45
CA ALA A 473 18.39 -5.52 -3.27
C ALA A 473 19.06 -5.55 -4.65
N PRO A 474 18.35 -5.15 -5.73
CA PRO A 474 18.95 -5.01 -7.06
C PRO A 474 20.19 -4.12 -7.04
N GLY A 475 21.17 -4.41 -7.91
CA GLY A 475 22.43 -3.68 -7.99
C GLY A 475 23.49 -4.14 -6.98
N LEU A 476 23.14 -4.96 -5.99
CA LEU A 476 24.13 -5.62 -5.14
C LEU A 476 24.68 -6.88 -5.80
N THR A 477 25.95 -7.14 -5.57
CA THR A 477 26.62 -8.38 -5.99
C THR A 477 26.97 -9.20 -4.76
N VAL A 478 26.53 -10.46 -4.72
CA VAL A 478 26.87 -11.39 -3.65
C VAL A 478 27.86 -12.42 -4.17
N ARG A 479 29.00 -12.57 -3.48
CA ARG A 479 30.07 -13.48 -3.89
C ARG A 479 30.43 -14.41 -2.73
N ALA A 480 30.58 -15.71 -3.02
CA ALA A 480 31.10 -16.66 -2.05
C ALA A 480 32.55 -16.31 -1.70
N THR A 481 32.87 -16.30 -0.41
CA THR A 481 34.21 -16.03 0.13
C THR A 481 34.84 -17.24 0.81
N GLY A 482 34.05 -18.30 1.02
CA GLY A 482 34.45 -19.56 1.63
C GLY A 482 33.24 -20.49 1.80
N ALA A 483 33.46 -21.65 2.38
CA ALA A 483 32.38 -22.58 2.69
C ALA A 483 31.38 -21.93 3.68
N GLY A 484 30.13 -21.77 3.25
CA GLY A 484 29.09 -21.15 4.08
C GLY A 484 29.27 -19.63 4.32
N ALA A 485 30.08 -18.94 3.53
CA ALA A 485 30.36 -17.51 3.71
C ALA A 485 30.25 -16.73 2.40
N TRP A 486 29.67 -15.51 2.48
CA TRP A 486 29.46 -14.62 1.34
C TRP A 486 29.76 -13.17 1.73
N SER A 487 30.24 -12.41 0.74
CA SER A 487 30.36 -10.96 0.82
C SER A 487 29.27 -10.31 -0.02
N VAL A 488 28.58 -9.33 0.54
CA VAL A 488 27.58 -8.49 -0.12
C VAL A 488 28.26 -7.18 -0.51
N MET A 489 28.27 -6.87 -1.81
CA MET A 489 29.01 -5.75 -2.39
C MET A 489 28.07 -4.72 -3.02
N ALA A 490 28.35 -3.43 -2.82
CA ALA A 490 27.80 -2.33 -3.62
C ALA A 490 28.91 -1.79 -4.53
N GLY A 491 28.89 -2.15 -5.81
CA GLY A 491 30.05 -1.98 -6.67
C GLY A 491 31.25 -2.74 -6.10
N ASP A 492 32.37 -2.04 -5.88
CA ASP A 492 33.59 -2.63 -5.32
C ASP A 492 33.70 -2.52 -3.79
N LYS A 493 32.68 -1.93 -3.12
CA LYS A 493 32.71 -1.74 -1.67
C LYS A 493 31.97 -2.88 -0.95
N PRO A 494 32.59 -3.58 0.01
CA PRO A 494 31.90 -4.53 0.86
C PRO A 494 30.95 -3.80 1.80
N LEU A 495 29.67 -4.20 1.80
CA LEU A 495 28.65 -3.69 2.72
C LEU A 495 28.47 -4.60 3.93
N ALA A 496 28.42 -5.90 3.68
CA ALA A 496 28.20 -6.90 4.71
C ALA A 496 28.86 -8.22 4.34
N HIS A 497 29.14 -9.02 5.37
CA HIS A 497 29.50 -10.42 5.25
C HIS A 497 28.41 -11.29 5.86
N VAL A 498 28.04 -12.37 5.19
CA VAL A 498 27.03 -13.33 5.65
C VAL A 498 27.68 -14.67 5.85
N THR A 499 27.51 -15.24 7.03
CA THR A 499 27.97 -16.61 7.35
C THR A 499 26.78 -17.46 7.74
N VAL A 500 26.61 -18.61 7.11
CA VAL A 500 25.61 -19.61 7.49
C VAL A 500 26.27 -20.60 8.46
N GLN A 501 25.90 -20.48 9.74
CA GLN A 501 26.43 -21.30 10.83
C GLN A 501 25.72 -22.65 10.93
N THR A 502 24.43 -22.69 10.59
CA THR A 502 23.61 -23.91 10.55
C THR A 502 22.75 -23.88 9.30
N GLY A 503 22.69 -24.99 8.57
CA GLY A 503 22.01 -25.10 7.29
C GLY A 503 22.97 -25.21 6.12
N GLN A 504 22.44 -25.55 4.94
CA GLN A 504 23.20 -25.65 3.69
C GLN A 504 22.74 -24.54 2.75
N ALA A 505 23.66 -23.66 2.39
CA ALA A 505 23.33 -22.47 1.63
C ALA A 505 23.83 -22.51 0.18
N SER A 506 23.07 -21.88 -0.69
CA SER A 506 23.41 -21.64 -2.09
C SER A 506 22.88 -20.27 -2.53
N LEU A 507 23.55 -19.66 -3.49
CA LEU A 507 23.11 -18.41 -4.11
C LEU A 507 22.32 -18.74 -5.38
N MET A 508 21.14 -18.14 -5.51
CA MET A 508 20.20 -18.36 -6.62
C MET A 508 19.81 -17.03 -7.26
N PRO A 509 19.47 -17.02 -8.56
CA PRO A 509 18.80 -15.85 -9.17
C PRO A 509 17.47 -15.56 -8.48
N SER A 510 17.14 -14.28 -8.40
CA SER A 510 15.90 -13.78 -7.81
C SER A 510 15.36 -12.60 -8.61
N ARG A 511 14.20 -12.11 -8.23
CA ARG A 511 13.53 -10.95 -8.83
C ARG A 511 13.03 -10.01 -7.76
N HIS A 512 13.04 -8.72 -8.07
CA HIS A 512 12.46 -7.67 -7.25
C HIS A 512 11.56 -6.79 -8.10
N ALA A 513 10.38 -6.48 -7.61
CA ALA A 513 9.35 -5.70 -8.28
C ALA A 513 9.08 -4.40 -7.53
N PRO A 514 9.93 -3.36 -7.67
CA PRO A 514 9.82 -2.12 -6.92
C PRO A 514 8.63 -1.25 -7.33
N GLN A 515 8.10 -1.46 -8.55
CA GLN A 515 7.01 -0.69 -9.14
C GLN A 515 6.13 -1.58 -10.01
N PHE A 516 4.87 -1.19 -10.19
CA PHE A 516 4.02 -1.84 -11.17
C PHE A 516 4.65 -1.76 -12.57
N GLY A 517 4.61 -2.88 -13.30
CA GLY A 517 5.20 -2.99 -14.63
C GLY A 517 6.72 -3.15 -14.64
N VAL A 518 7.40 -3.11 -13.49
CA VAL A 518 8.87 -3.22 -13.40
C VAL A 518 9.27 -4.46 -12.61
N VAL A 519 10.14 -5.28 -13.21
CA VAL A 519 10.77 -6.42 -12.55
C VAL A 519 12.27 -6.38 -12.82
N GLN A 520 13.06 -6.36 -11.76
CA GLN A 520 14.52 -6.27 -11.79
C GLN A 520 15.14 -7.60 -11.39
N SER A 521 16.27 -7.95 -12.01
CA SER A 521 17.06 -9.10 -11.61
C SER A 521 17.76 -8.85 -10.28
N ALA A 522 17.77 -9.85 -9.41
CA ALA A 522 18.39 -9.81 -8.09
C ALA A 522 18.99 -11.18 -7.76
N GLN A 523 19.59 -11.30 -6.58
CA GLN A 523 20.13 -12.56 -6.05
C GLN A 523 19.41 -12.92 -4.75
N CYS A 524 19.34 -14.21 -4.43
CA CYS A 524 18.77 -14.72 -3.20
C CYS A 524 19.71 -15.75 -2.57
N LEU A 525 20.06 -15.56 -1.31
CA LEU A 525 20.70 -16.61 -0.52
C LEU A 525 19.61 -17.56 -0.03
N VAL A 526 19.70 -18.81 -0.45
CA VAL A 526 18.77 -19.89 -0.13
C VAL A 526 19.45 -20.82 0.86
N VAL A 527 18.86 -21.02 2.03
CA VAL A 527 19.41 -21.85 3.12
C VAL A 527 18.46 -23.01 3.42
N ASN A 528 18.85 -24.22 3.06
CA ASN A 528 18.13 -25.43 3.46
C ASN A 528 18.39 -25.67 4.95
N LEU A 529 17.33 -25.83 5.72
CA LEU A 529 17.43 -26.07 7.15
C LEU A 529 17.97 -27.47 7.43
N THR A 530 18.89 -27.59 8.39
CA THR A 530 19.39 -28.88 8.91
C THR A 530 18.66 -29.18 10.22
N ASP A 531 18.01 -30.32 10.30
CA ASP A 531 17.20 -30.74 11.46
C ASP A 531 16.19 -29.68 11.92
N GLY A 532 15.58 -29.01 10.92
CA GLY A 532 14.60 -27.94 11.15
C GLY A 532 15.21 -26.62 11.63
N ARG A 533 16.53 -26.41 11.51
CA ARG A 533 17.23 -25.21 11.99
C ARG A 533 18.05 -24.55 10.90
N ALA A 534 18.07 -23.22 10.90
CA ALA A 534 19.05 -22.41 10.18
C ALA A 534 19.52 -21.27 11.08
N THR A 535 20.80 -20.92 10.95
CA THR A 535 21.38 -19.76 11.63
C THR A 535 22.25 -19.01 10.63
N THR A 536 21.92 -17.75 10.38
CA THR A 536 22.71 -16.84 9.52
C THR A 536 23.21 -15.68 10.34
N HIS A 537 24.49 -15.37 10.19
CA HIS A 537 25.13 -14.26 10.87
C HIS A 537 25.57 -13.22 9.84
N TRP A 538 25.05 -12.03 9.95
CA TRP A 538 25.33 -10.87 9.13
C TRP A 538 26.27 -9.93 9.89
N ARG A 539 27.36 -9.49 9.27
CA ARG A 539 28.30 -8.53 9.85
C ARG A 539 28.59 -7.40 8.90
N TRP A 540 28.64 -6.19 9.41
CA TRP A 540 29.00 -4.98 8.69
C TRP A 540 29.94 -4.13 9.54
N GLY A 541 30.67 -3.19 8.89
CA GLY A 541 31.54 -2.25 9.61
C GLY A 541 30.73 -1.32 10.51
N THR A 542 31.24 -1.03 11.70
CA THR A 542 30.63 -0.07 12.64
C THR A 542 30.69 1.38 12.13
N HIS A 543 31.57 1.66 11.16
CA HIS A 543 31.71 2.94 10.47
C HIS A 543 31.13 2.85 9.05
N ALA A 544 29.81 2.74 8.91
CA ALA A 544 29.17 3.15 7.68
C ALA A 544 29.24 4.69 7.65
N HIS A 545 30.11 5.22 6.80
CA HIS A 545 30.29 6.65 6.61
C HIS A 545 28.92 7.33 6.46
N SER A 546 28.67 8.35 7.29
CA SER A 546 27.72 9.41 6.98
C SER A 546 28.12 9.97 5.60
N LEU A 547 27.49 9.49 4.55
CA LEU A 547 27.45 10.21 3.29
C LEU A 547 26.56 11.42 3.59
N SER A 548 27.24 12.54 3.94
CA SER A 548 26.62 13.86 3.94
C SER A 548 25.98 14.10 2.58
N VAL A 549 24.70 14.40 2.58
CA VAL A 549 23.93 14.95 1.46
C VAL A 549 24.48 16.33 1.10
#